data_34abfdeb60d3db8f11a6474a2d935614
#
_entry.id   34abfdeb60d3db8f11a6474a2d935614
#
_cell.length_a   1.000
_cell.length_b   1.000
_cell.length_c   1.000
_cell.angle_alpha   90.00
_cell.angle_beta   90.00
_cell.angle_gamma   90.00
#
_symmetry.space_group_name_H-M   'P 1'
#
loop_
_entity.id
_entity.type
_entity.pdbx_description
1 polymer ?
#
loop_
_entity_poly.entity_id
_entity_poly.type
_entity_poly.pdbx_seq_one_letter_code
_entity_poly.pdbx_strand_id
1 'polypeptide(L)'
;MLYYYALLYYNINLKQIKTMKKIRLITALIGLLAFSTLAKADIKVVTSIKPIHSLASYIMDGVGSPGLIVDGYNSPHSFQLKPSHAKMLEQADIIFWVGKDFENFLEKPLNSIANKAEKIELIEIKRINKLKFRERNIFDEHGHDAKKEEHGEHGNTKYDPHIWLDPINAKIILNEITEHLIENDSENASTYKFNLTKALAEIDKLIIDVITKTNKDLNYVVFHDAYQYYENRFNINILGAITVNSDVMPGAEQMHEIRQII
;
A
#
# COMPACT_ATOMS: atom_id res chain seq x y z
N MET A 1 54.12 -60.22 -31.74
CA MET A 1 52.91 -59.65 -32.33
C MET A 1 51.75 -59.37 -31.31
N LEU A 2 51.41 -60.34 -30.47
CA LEU A 2 50.35 -60.23 -29.46
C LEU A 2 50.56 -59.06 -28.45
N TYR A 3 51.78 -58.80 -28.00
CA TYR A 3 52.12 -57.75 -27.06
C TYR A 3 51.85 -56.31 -27.64
N TYR A 4 52.05 -56.13 -28.91
CA TYR A 4 51.84 -54.88 -29.60
C TYR A 4 50.32 -54.54 -29.71
N TYR A 5 49.46 -55.53 -29.98
CA TYR A 5 48.05 -55.38 -30.03
C TYR A 5 47.43 -55.09 -28.65
N ALA A 6 47.92 -55.68 -27.58
CA ALA A 6 47.51 -55.43 -26.22
C ALA A 6 47.80 -53.98 -25.79
N LEU A 7 49.00 -53.46 -26.14
CA LEU A 7 49.37 -52.07 -25.85
C LEU A 7 48.52 -51.03 -26.63
N LEU A 8 48.22 -51.34 -27.88
CA LEU A 8 47.39 -50.53 -28.74
C LEU A 8 45.93 -50.45 -28.17
N TYR A 9 45.38 -51.61 -27.78
CA TYR A 9 44.08 -51.73 -27.19
C TYR A 9 43.96 -50.97 -25.84
N TYR A 10 45.02 -51.11 -25.02
CA TYR A 10 45.10 -50.38 -23.73
C TYR A 10 45.11 -48.83 -23.91
N ASN A 11 45.91 -48.37 -24.90
CA ASN A 11 46.04 -46.95 -25.19
C ASN A 11 44.72 -46.32 -25.77
N ILE A 12 44.03 -47.13 -26.61
CA ILE A 12 42.71 -46.70 -27.15
C ILE A 12 41.69 -46.59 -26.03
N ASN A 13 41.61 -47.57 -25.13
CA ASN A 13 40.65 -47.49 -23.98
C ASN A 13 40.99 -46.37 -23.02
N LEU A 14 42.25 -46.08 -22.73
CA LEU A 14 42.65 -44.93 -21.91
C LEU A 14 42.26 -43.61 -22.56
N LYS A 15 42.37 -43.47 -23.87
CA LYS A 15 41.96 -42.29 -24.62
C LYS A 15 40.42 -42.11 -24.56
N GLN A 16 39.67 -43.20 -24.73
CA GLN A 16 38.21 -43.17 -24.62
C GLN A 16 37.72 -42.79 -23.22
N ILE A 17 38.35 -43.36 -22.16
CA ILE A 17 38.01 -43.03 -20.77
C ILE A 17 38.29 -41.55 -20.46
N LYS A 18 39.43 -41.03 -20.93
CA LYS A 18 39.75 -39.59 -20.76
C LYS A 18 38.76 -38.67 -21.50
N THR A 19 38.36 -39.06 -22.71
CA THR A 19 37.39 -38.30 -23.51
C THR A 19 35.99 -38.32 -22.85
N MET A 20 35.54 -39.49 -22.37
CA MET A 20 34.25 -39.59 -21.64
C MET A 20 34.23 -38.80 -20.33
N LYS A 21 35.37 -38.77 -19.59
CA LYS A 21 35.49 -37.93 -18.39
C LYS A 21 35.40 -36.45 -18.73
N LYS A 22 36.06 -36.01 -19.82
CA LYS A 22 35.94 -34.61 -20.29
C LYS A 22 34.51 -34.23 -20.71
N ILE A 23 33.84 -35.12 -21.46
CA ILE A 23 32.43 -34.89 -21.88
C ILE A 23 31.51 -34.80 -20.65
N ARG A 24 31.64 -35.71 -19.66
CA ARG A 24 30.85 -35.67 -18.42
C ARG A 24 31.14 -34.40 -17.61
N LEU A 25 32.38 -33.92 -17.58
CA LEU A 25 32.73 -32.68 -16.91
C LEU A 25 32.11 -31.45 -17.61
N ILE A 26 32.11 -31.44 -18.93
CA ILE A 26 31.52 -30.37 -19.75
C ILE A 26 29.97 -30.34 -19.60
N THR A 27 29.34 -31.54 -19.64
CA THR A 27 27.88 -31.63 -19.44
C THR A 27 27.48 -31.25 -18.03
N ALA A 28 28.26 -31.58 -17.00
CA ALA A 28 28.03 -31.14 -15.62
C ALA A 28 28.21 -29.63 -15.48
N LEU A 29 29.20 -29.04 -16.17
CA LEU A 29 29.42 -27.58 -16.15
C LEU A 29 28.33 -26.81 -16.90
N ILE A 30 27.84 -27.33 -18.04
CA ILE A 30 26.71 -26.78 -18.78
C ILE A 30 25.42 -26.88 -17.95
N GLY A 31 25.21 -28.02 -17.26
CA GLY A 31 24.10 -28.21 -16.33
C GLY A 31 24.13 -27.20 -15.15
N LEU A 32 25.31 -26.90 -14.61
CA LEU A 32 25.50 -25.94 -13.53
C LEU A 32 25.26 -24.50 -14.02
N LEU A 33 25.63 -24.15 -15.23
CA LEU A 33 25.39 -22.84 -15.86
C LEU A 33 23.93 -22.64 -16.26
N ALA A 34 23.20 -23.70 -16.61
CA ALA A 34 21.79 -23.65 -16.93
C ALA A 34 20.89 -23.43 -15.67
N PHE A 35 21.43 -23.72 -14.47
CA PHE A 35 20.76 -23.46 -13.18
C PHE A 35 21.09 -22.09 -12.55
N SER A 36 21.84 -21.23 -13.22
CA SER A 36 21.96 -19.83 -12.80
C SER A 36 20.62 -19.14 -13.10
N THR A 37 19.60 -19.38 -12.30
CA THR A 37 18.46 -18.48 -12.19
C THR A 37 19.07 -17.12 -11.83
N LEU A 38 19.01 -16.17 -12.74
CA LEU A 38 19.26 -14.78 -12.42
C LEU A 38 18.35 -14.46 -11.24
N ALA A 39 18.92 -14.38 -10.04
CA ALA A 39 18.20 -13.89 -8.88
C ALA A 39 17.78 -12.45 -9.22
N LYS A 40 16.57 -12.29 -9.73
CA LYS A 40 15.98 -10.96 -9.89
C LYS A 40 15.83 -10.39 -8.49
N ALA A 41 16.28 -9.17 -8.28
CA ALA A 41 16.03 -8.49 -7.02
C ALA A 41 14.53 -8.33 -6.84
N ASP A 42 14.01 -8.70 -5.66
CA ASP A 42 12.61 -8.52 -5.32
C ASP A 42 12.23 -7.04 -5.46
N ILE A 43 11.07 -6.78 -6.06
CA ILE A 43 10.54 -5.43 -6.20
C ILE A 43 10.40 -4.76 -4.82
N LYS A 44 10.93 -3.57 -4.69
CA LYS A 44 10.89 -2.77 -3.45
C LYS A 44 9.71 -1.81 -3.46
N VAL A 45 8.62 -2.23 -2.84
CA VAL A 45 7.40 -1.42 -2.69
C VAL A 45 7.40 -0.75 -1.34
N VAL A 46 7.02 0.52 -1.30
CA VAL A 46 6.88 1.31 -0.06
C VAL A 46 5.48 1.91 -0.01
N THR A 47 4.89 1.91 1.16
CA THR A 47 3.58 2.51 1.44
C THR A 47 3.67 3.51 2.56
N SER A 48 2.87 4.56 2.49
CA SER A 48 2.91 5.64 3.48
C SER A 48 2.28 5.24 4.82
N ILE A 49 1.07 4.66 4.81
CA ILE A 49 0.27 4.38 5.99
C ILE A 49 -0.24 2.93 6.04
N LYS A 50 -0.62 2.48 7.23
CA LYS A 50 -1.11 1.11 7.47
C LYS A 50 -2.26 0.65 6.58
N PRO A 51 -3.33 1.43 6.31
CA PRO A 51 -4.39 1.00 5.41
C PRO A 51 -3.87 0.65 4.02
N ILE A 52 -3.04 1.52 3.44
CA ILE A 52 -2.44 1.29 2.12
C ILE A 52 -1.46 0.12 2.14
N HIS A 53 -0.67 0.00 3.22
CA HIS A 53 0.20 -1.15 3.44
C HIS A 53 -0.58 -2.47 3.47
N SER A 54 -1.73 -2.50 4.14
CA SER A 54 -2.58 -3.70 4.19
C SER A 54 -3.07 -4.10 2.81
N LEU A 55 -3.55 -3.15 2.00
CA LEU A 55 -3.99 -3.40 0.63
C LEU A 55 -2.84 -3.90 -0.26
N ALA A 56 -1.67 -3.25 -0.19
CA ALA A 56 -0.49 -3.67 -0.95
C ALA A 56 0.04 -5.03 -0.50
N SER A 57 0.06 -5.30 0.81
CA SER A 57 0.49 -6.61 1.35
C SER A 57 -0.40 -7.75 0.87
N TYR A 58 -1.71 -7.50 0.73
CA TYR A 58 -2.65 -8.50 0.21
C TYR A 58 -2.33 -8.86 -1.24
N ILE A 59 -2.06 -7.87 -2.10
CA ILE A 59 -1.70 -8.11 -3.50
C ILE A 59 -0.33 -8.80 -3.61
N MET A 60 0.62 -8.45 -2.74
CA MET A 60 1.99 -8.99 -2.76
C MET A 60 2.14 -10.35 -2.05
N ASP A 61 1.05 -10.91 -1.50
CA ASP A 61 1.12 -12.21 -0.81
C ASP A 61 1.71 -13.30 -1.70
N GLY A 62 2.71 -14.02 -1.16
CA GLY A 62 3.47 -15.04 -1.88
C GLY A 62 4.57 -14.52 -2.81
N VAL A 63 4.75 -13.19 -2.94
CA VAL A 63 5.81 -12.56 -3.74
C VAL A 63 6.78 -11.76 -2.86
N GLY A 64 6.25 -10.95 -1.94
CA GLY A 64 7.06 -10.10 -1.08
C GLY A 64 6.22 -9.33 -0.07
N SER A 65 6.81 -8.31 0.54
CA SER A 65 6.11 -7.45 1.50
C SER A 65 6.50 -5.99 1.29
N PRO A 66 5.52 -5.07 1.26
CA PRO A 66 5.82 -3.65 1.14
C PRO A 66 6.45 -3.12 2.43
N GLY A 67 7.27 -2.07 2.31
CA GLY A 67 7.72 -1.27 3.45
C GLY A 67 6.63 -0.31 3.91
N LEU A 68 6.62 0.03 5.20
CA LEU A 68 5.68 0.98 5.80
C LEU A 68 6.44 2.16 6.40
N ILE A 69 6.02 3.39 6.07
CA ILE A 69 6.62 4.62 6.61
C ILE A 69 6.04 4.98 7.98
N VAL A 70 4.71 5.18 8.05
CA VAL A 70 4.02 5.56 9.29
C VAL A 70 3.60 4.31 10.04
N ASP A 71 4.45 3.85 10.96
CA ASP A 71 4.23 2.66 11.78
C ASP A 71 3.70 2.99 13.18
N GLY A 72 3.29 1.97 13.91
CA GLY A 72 2.87 2.08 15.30
C GLY A 72 1.59 2.90 15.50
N TYR A 73 1.62 3.80 16.47
CA TYR A 73 0.52 4.72 16.83
C TYR A 73 0.79 6.16 16.38
N ASN A 74 1.72 6.35 15.44
CA ASN A 74 2.06 7.67 14.96
C ASN A 74 0.96 8.23 14.05
N SER A 75 0.70 9.53 14.20
CA SER A 75 -0.22 10.25 13.33
C SER A 75 0.44 10.57 11.99
N PRO A 76 -0.22 10.31 10.86
CA PRO A 76 0.28 10.71 9.55
C PRO A 76 0.27 12.22 9.33
N HIS A 77 -0.52 12.97 10.13
CA HIS A 77 -0.62 14.42 9.99
C HIS A 77 0.61 15.17 10.52
N SER A 78 1.35 14.58 11.47
CA SER A 78 2.50 15.21 12.14
C SER A 78 3.75 14.32 12.18
N PHE A 79 3.85 13.36 11.25
CA PHE A 79 4.94 12.38 11.24
C PHE A 79 6.28 12.99 10.85
N GLN A 80 7.34 12.53 11.52
CA GLN A 80 8.72 12.90 11.19
C GLN A 80 9.49 11.68 10.67
N LEU A 81 10.12 11.84 9.51
CA LEU A 81 10.93 10.80 8.89
C LEU A 81 12.20 10.52 9.70
N LYS A 82 12.48 9.23 9.90
CA LYS A 82 13.74 8.73 10.46
C LYS A 82 14.74 8.41 9.31
N PRO A 83 16.05 8.31 9.59
CA PRO A 83 17.02 7.90 8.58
C PRO A 83 16.73 6.56 7.90
N SER A 84 16.12 5.61 8.65
CA SER A 84 15.66 4.33 8.09
C SER A 84 14.58 4.49 7.02
N HIS A 85 13.65 5.44 7.21
CA HIS A 85 12.61 5.75 6.21
C HIS A 85 13.21 6.41 4.96
N ALA A 86 14.19 7.30 5.12
CA ALA A 86 14.90 7.90 4.00
C ALA A 86 15.59 6.83 3.14
N LYS A 87 16.27 5.86 3.79
CA LYS A 87 16.89 4.72 3.10
C LYS A 87 15.84 3.85 2.38
N MET A 88 14.68 3.63 2.99
CA MET A 88 13.58 2.87 2.39
C MET A 88 13.06 3.57 1.12
N LEU A 89 12.86 4.88 1.16
CA LEU A 89 12.45 5.70 0.02
C LEU A 89 13.50 5.71 -1.11
N GLU A 90 14.79 5.80 -0.76
CA GLU A 90 15.90 5.77 -1.73
C GLU A 90 15.98 4.45 -2.50
N GLN A 91 15.63 3.36 -1.84
CA GLN A 91 15.71 2.00 -2.39
C GLN A 91 14.41 1.52 -3.05
N ALA A 92 13.34 2.30 -2.97
CA ALA A 92 12.05 1.93 -3.50
C ALA A 92 12.04 1.91 -5.04
N ASP A 93 11.33 0.94 -5.60
CA ASP A 93 10.94 0.89 -7.01
C ASP A 93 9.59 1.57 -7.20
N ILE A 94 8.63 1.33 -6.27
CA ILE A 94 7.30 1.94 -6.28
C ILE A 94 6.96 2.46 -4.87
N ILE A 95 6.32 3.63 -4.82
CA ILE A 95 5.81 4.24 -3.59
C ILE A 95 4.34 4.58 -3.75
N PHE A 96 3.48 4.00 -2.90
CA PHE A 96 2.06 4.33 -2.79
C PHE A 96 1.83 5.21 -1.57
N TRP A 97 1.26 6.38 -1.78
CA TRP A 97 0.92 7.35 -0.73
C TRP A 97 -0.43 7.99 -1.00
N VAL A 98 -1.11 8.47 0.03
CA VAL A 98 -2.45 9.05 -0.15
C VAL A 98 -2.37 10.34 -0.93
N GLY A 99 -1.50 11.26 -0.52
CA GLY A 99 -1.31 12.52 -1.21
C GLY A 99 -0.70 13.61 -0.34
N LYS A 100 -0.22 14.68 -1.01
CA LYS A 100 0.51 15.78 -0.37
C LYS A 100 -0.27 16.47 0.75
N ASP A 101 -1.59 16.53 0.64
CA ASP A 101 -2.44 17.18 1.63
C ASP A 101 -2.60 16.36 2.92
N PHE A 102 -2.29 15.07 2.89
CA PHE A 102 -2.34 14.18 4.03
C PHE A 102 -0.94 13.89 4.60
N GLU A 103 0.01 13.54 3.74
CA GLU A 103 1.38 13.24 4.12
C GLU A 103 2.34 14.32 3.60
N ASN A 104 2.13 15.59 4.00
CA ASN A 104 2.96 16.72 3.55
C ASN A 104 4.46 16.52 3.86
N PHE A 105 4.78 15.74 4.91
CA PHE A 105 6.15 15.37 5.27
C PHE A 105 6.84 14.50 4.21
N LEU A 106 6.09 13.86 3.30
CA LEU A 106 6.64 13.05 2.20
C LEU A 106 6.96 13.87 0.94
N GLU A 107 6.33 15.02 0.72
CA GLU A 107 6.46 15.76 -0.54
C GLU A 107 7.93 16.06 -0.91
N LYS A 108 8.70 16.65 0.02
CA LYS A 108 10.12 16.95 -0.20
C LYS A 108 10.99 15.69 -0.35
N PRO A 109 10.89 14.67 0.54
CA PRO A 109 11.63 13.41 0.41
C PRO A 109 11.34 12.66 -0.89
N LEU A 110 10.08 12.60 -1.32
CA LEU A 110 9.71 11.97 -2.60
C LEU A 110 10.41 12.64 -3.79
N ASN A 111 10.54 13.96 -3.76
CA ASN A 111 11.19 14.72 -4.83
C ASN A 111 12.73 14.71 -4.76
N SER A 112 13.32 14.56 -3.57
CA SER A 112 14.78 14.68 -3.38
C SER A 112 15.49 13.34 -3.18
N ILE A 113 14.85 12.35 -2.57
CA ILE A 113 15.46 11.07 -2.19
C ILE A 113 14.97 9.94 -3.09
N ALA A 114 13.65 9.86 -3.33
CA ALA A 114 13.03 8.77 -4.10
C ALA A 114 13.08 9.03 -5.61
N ASN A 115 14.22 9.42 -6.16
CA ASN A 115 14.34 9.87 -7.56
C ASN A 115 14.08 8.77 -8.58
N LYS A 116 14.30 7.50 -8.22
CA LYS A 116 14.15 6.33 -9.10
C LYS A 116 12.78 5.68 -8.99
N ALA A 117 12.09 5.91 -7.87
CA ALA A 117 10.82 5.28 -7.59
C ALA A 117 9.69 5.86 -8.44
N GLU A 118 8.81 5.00 -8.89
CA GLU A 118 7.49 5.40 -9.35
C GLU A 118 6.65 5.83 -8.14
N LYS A 119 6.01 6.99 -8.21
CA LYS A 119 5.29 7.61 -7.08
C LYS A 119 3.82 7.73 -7.42
N ILE A 120 3.00 6.95 -6.75
CA ILE A 120 1.56 6.89 -7.01
C ILE A 120 0.83 7.66 -5.90
N GLU A 121 0.28 8.80 -6.26
CA GLU A 121 -0.56 9.63 -5.40
C GLU A 121 -2.01 9.15 -5.52
N LEU A 122 -2.47 8.37 -4.53
CA LEU A 122 -3.72 7.62 -4.61
C LEU A 122 -4.95 8.51 -4.70
N ILE A 123 -4.93 9.67 -4.07
CA ILE A 123 -6.06 10.62 -4.16
C ILE A 123 -6.23 11.19 -5.57
N GLU A 124 -5.17 11.17 -6.40
CA GLU A 124 -5.23 11.69 -7.77
C GLU A 124 -5.67 10.66 -8.81
N ILE A 125 -5.93 9.42 -8.41
CA ILE A 125 -6.51 8.40 -9.31
C ILE A 125 -7.88 8.88 -9.80
N LYS A 126 -8.08 8.92 -11.10
CA LYS A 126 -9.28 9.51 -11.75
C LYS A 126 -10.61 8.93 -11.30
N ARG A 127 -10.61 7.63 -10.92
CA ARG A 127 -11.82 6.89 -10.53
C ARG A 127 -12.14 6.99 -9.04
N ILE A 128 -11.27 7.57 -8.22
CA ILE A 128 -11.49 7.75 -6.78
C ILE A 128 -12.66 8.72 -6.56
N ASN A 129 -13.64 8.29 -5.79
CA ASN A 129 -14.66 9.18 -5.27
C ASN A 129 -14.03 10.09 -4.22
N LYS A 130 -14.03 11.41 -4.46
CA LYS A 130 -13.45 12.42 -3.57
C LYS A 130 -14.55 13.22 -2.90
N LEU A 131 -14.57 13.23 -1.57
CA LEU A 131 -15.46 14.06 -0.78
C LEU A 131 -14.73 15.33 -0.37
N LYS A 132 -15.49 16.46 -0.28
CA LYS A 132 -14.93 17.70 0.25
C LYS A 132 -14.69 17.57 1.73
N PHE A 133 -13.66 18.24 2.23
CA PHE A 133 -13.42 18.32 3.66
C PHE A 133 -14.59 19.00 4.39
N ARG A 134 -14.93 18.54 5.59
CA ARG A 134 -15.91 19.19 6.46
C ARG A 134 -15.25 20.34 7.21
N GLU A 135 -15.97 21.46 7.31
CA GLU A 135 -15.47 22.65 7.99
C GLU A 135 -15.90 22.73 9.46
N ARG A 136 -16.75 21.78 9.92
CA ARG A 136 -17.37 21.83 11.26
C ARG A 136 -17.24 20.50 11.99
N ASN A 137 -17.15 20.57 13.33
CA ASN A 137 -17.11 19.39 14.20
C ASN A 137 -18.49 18.77 14.43
N ILE A 138 -19.58 19.56 14.27
CA ILE A 138 -20.96 19.11 14.35
C ILE A 138 -21.53 19.08 12.94
N PHE A 139 -22.13 17.96 12.56
CA PHE A 139 -22.52 17.65 11.17
C PHE A 139 -24.02 17.85 10.89
N ASP A 140 -24.75 18.49 11.83
CA ASP A 140 -26.19 18.75 11.67
C ASP A 140 -26.48 19.68 10.51
N GLU A 141 -27.51 19.31 9.70
CA GLU A 141 -28.01 20.13 8.59
C GLU A 141 -28.79 21.37 9.05
N HIS A 142 -29.14 21.52 10.33
CA HIS A 142 -29.88 22.62 10.87
C HIS A 142 -28.97 23.79 11.23
N GLY A 143 -28.66 24.59 10.18
CA GLY A 143 -27.85 25.78 10.29
C GLY A 143 -28.39 26.82 11.26
N HIS A 144 -27.70 27.00 12.35
CA HIS A 144 -27.62 28.30 12.98
C HIS A 144 -26.34 28.95 12.47
N ASP A 145 -26.47 30.20 11.96
CA ASP A 145 -25.38 31.06 11.50
C ASP A 145 -24.29 31.17 12.57
N ALA A 146 -23.39 30.19 12.63
CA ALA A 146 -22.23 30.27 13.46
C ALA A 146 -21.16 31.03 12.69
N LYS A 147 -20.71 32.12 13.29
CA LYS A 147 -19.58 32.93 12.83
C LYS A 147 -18.43 32.01 12.38
N LYS A 148 -17.91 32.29 11.17
CA LYS A 148 -16.65 31.71 10.70
C LYS A 148 -15.57 32.01 11.73
N GLU A 149 -15.27 31.03 12.58
CA GLU A 149 -14.04 31.02 13.32
C GLU A 149 -13.03 30.29 12.45
N GLU A 150 -11.99 31.00 12.07
CA GLU A 150 -10.80 30.47 11.42
C GLU A 150 -10.08 29.54 12.42
N HIS A 151 -10.52 28.30 12.53
CA HIS A 151 -9.84 27.30 13.33
C HIS A 151 -9.03 26.36 12.44
N GLY A 152 -7.73 26.58 12.49
CA GLY A 152 -6.72 25.57 12.16
C GLY A 152 -6.30 25.54 10.70
N GLU A 153 -5.02 25.62 10.52
CA GLU A 153 -4.26 25.43 9.31
C GLU A 153 -4.53 24.07 8.63
N HIS A 154 -5.71 23.86 8.07
CA HIS A 154 -5.90 22.96 6.95
C HIS A 154 -5.57 23.78 5.69
N GLY A 155 -4.30 24.02 5.47
CA GLY A 155 -3.84 24.72 4.30
C GLY A 155 -4.43 24.08 3.06
N ASN A 156 -5.27 24.80 2.33
CA ASN A 156 -5.73 24.54 0.96
C ASN A 156 -6.19 23.12 0.58
N THR A 157 -6.44 22.23 1.55
CA THR A 157 -6.92 20.86 1.32
C THR A 157 -8.35 20.90 0.80
N LYS A 158 -8.51 20.53 -0.44
CA LYS A 158 -9.83 20.57 -1.11
C LYS A 158 -10.69 19.36 -0.76
N TYR A 159 -10.08 18.22 -0.48
CA TYR A 159 -10.74 16.93 -0.32
C TYR A 159 -10.30 16.23 0.96
N ASP A 160 -11.24 15.50 1.57
CA ASP A 160 -10.98 14.59 2.68
C ASP A 160 -10.04 13.47 2.23
N PRO A 161 -8.87 13.29 2.86
CA PRO A 161 -7.88 12.32 2.44
C PRO A 161 -8.19 10.86 2.83
N HIS A 162 -9.20 10.61 3.68
CA HIS A 162 -9.50 9.28 4.22
C HIS A 162 -10.20 8.37 3.19
N ILE A 163 -9.76 8.42 1.93
CA ILE A 163 -10.36 7.78 0.74
C ILE A 163 -10.50 6.26 0.88
N TRP A 164 -9.61 5.60 1.63
CA TRP A 164 -9.60 4.14 1.83
C TRP A 164 -10.76 3.63 2.67
N LEU A 165 -11.47 4.51 3.39
CA LEU A 165 -12.63 4.15 4.20
C LEU A 165 -13.92 3.96 3.39
N ASP A 166 -13.92 4.34 2.11
CA ASP A 166 -14.91 3.82 1.16
C ASP A 166 -14.41 2.50 0.56
N PRO A 167 -15.07 1.36 0.80
CA PRO A 167 -14.65 0.08 0.23
C PRO A 167 -14.64 0.06 -1.31
N ILE A 168 -15.41 0.93 -1.97
CA ILE A 168 -15.35 1.06 -3.43
C ILE A 168 -14.06 1.75 -3.85
N ASN A 169 -13.63 2.80 -3.14
CA ASN A 169 -12.32 3.39 -3.34
C ASN A 169 -11.20 2.36 -3.05
N ALA A 170 -11.34 1.56 -1.98
CA ALA A 170 -10.37 0.51 -1.67
C ALA A 170 -10.22 -0.50 -2.82
N LYS A 171 -11.31 -0.88 -3.50
CA LYS A 171 -11.25 -1.72 -4.70
C LYS A 171 -10.51 -1.03 -5.86
N ILE A 172 -10.71 0.28 -6.04
CA ILE A 172 -10.00 1.06 -7.06
C ILE A 172 -8.51 1.09 -6.74
N ILE A 173 -8.15 1.33 -5.47
CA ILE A 173 -6.75 1.33 -5.01
C ILE A 173 -6.10 -0.05 -5.20
N LEU A 174 -6.80 -1.15 -4.91
CA LEU A 174 -6.31 -2.51 -5.14
C LEU A 174 -5.99 -2.77 -6.63
N ASN A 175 -6.86 -2.31 -7.54
CA ASN A 175 -6.60 -2.42 -8.97
C ASN A 175 -5.37 -1.63 -9.39
N GLU A 176 -5.26 -0.37 -8.96
CA GLU A 176 -4.12 0.50 -9.27
C GLU A 176 -2.80 -0.10 -8.75
N ILE A 177 -2.77 -0.55 -7.50
CA ILE A 177 -1.60 -1.24 -6.93
C ILE A 177 -1.23 -2.44 -7.79
N THR A 178 -2.21 -3.24 -8.22
CA THR A 178 -1.99 -4.44 -9.03
C THR A 178 -1.44 -4.09 -10.41
N GLU A 179 -1.97 -3.06 -11.07
CA GLU A 179 -1.51 -2.60 -12.39
C GLU A 179 -0.04 -2.19 -12.34
N HIS A 180 0.34 -1.34 -11.38
CA HIS A 180 1.73 -0.89 -11.20
C HIS A 180 2.69 -2.03 -10.81
N LEU A 181 2.25 -2.97 -9.98
CA LEU A 181 3.05 -4.15 -9.65
C LEU A 181 3.30 -5.03 -10.87
N ILE A 182 2.30 -5.24 -11.73
CA ILE A 182 2.45 -6.03 -12.97
C ILE A 182 3.38 -5.34 -13.97
N GLU A 183 3.32 -4.02 -14.09
CA GLU A 183 4.19 -3.25 -14.97
C GLU A 183 5.66 -3.34 -14.56
N ASN A 184 5.93 -3.31 -13.25
CA ASN A 184 7.28 -3.33 -12.70
C ASN A 184 7.81 -4.75 -12.42
N ASP A 185 6.93 -5.75 -12.27
CA ASP A 185 7.25 -7.14 -11.97
C ASP A 185 6.31 -8.11 -12.70
N SER A 186 6.42 -8.14 -14.00
CA SER A 186 5.56 -8.93 -14.90
C SER A 186 5.65 -10.45 -14.70
N GLU A 187 6.74 -10.95 -14.14
CA GLU A 187 6.92 -12.38 -13.85
C GLU A 187 5.93 -12.89 -12.79
N ASN A 188 5.56 -12.02 -11.83
CA ASN A 188 4.60 -12.32 -10.77
C ASN A 188 3.17 -11.88 -11.10
N ALA A 189 2.90 -11.44 -12.34
CA ALA A 189 1.60 -10.92 -12.77
C ALA A 189 0.42 -11.87 -12.49
N SER A 190 0.63 -13.18 -12.64
CA SER A 190 -0.41 -14.18 -12.36
C SER A 190 -0.79 -14.24 -10.87
N THR A 191 0.20 -14.15 -9.99
CA THR A 191 0.01 -14.11 -8.53
C THR A 191 -0.72 -12.85 -8.11
N TYR A 192 -0.29 -11.68 -8.61
CA TYR A 192 -0.96 -10.41 -8.32
C TYR A 192 -2.43 -10.40 -8.76
N LYS A 193 -2.74 -10.88 -9.97
CA LYS A 193 -4.12 -11.00 -10.47
C LYS A 193 -4.97 -11.96 -9.63
N PHE A 194 -4.40 -13.09 -9.21
CA PHE A 194 -5.08 -14.03 -8.34
C PHE A 194 -5.41 -13.40 -6.98
N ASN A 195 -4.44 -12.73 -6.36
CA ASN A 195 -4.61 -12.03 -5.08
C ASN A 195 -5.63 -10.88 -5.20
N LEU A 196 -5.59 -10.12 -6.30
CA LEU A 196 -6.60 -9.09 -6.57
C LEU A 196 -8.02 -9.68 -6.59
N THR A 197 -8.22 -10.80 -7.29
CA THR A 197 -9.53 -11.45 -7.36
C THR A 197 -10.05 -11.83 -5.97
N LYS A 198 -9.18 -12.37 -5.12
CA LYS A 198 -9.51 -12.69 -3.72
C LYS A 198 -9.84 -11.43 -2.92
N ALA A 199 -8.98 -10.40 -3.01
CA ALA A 199 -9.16 -9.15 -2.28
C ALA A 199 -10.49 -8.47 -2.64
N LEU A 200 -10.82 -8.40 -3.92
CA LEU A 200 -12.10 -7.83 -4.38
C LEU A 200 -13.30 -8.60 -3.82
N ALA A 201 -13.25 -9.93 -3.80
CA ALA A 201 -14.33 -10.76 -3.24
C ALA A 201 -14.47 -10.57 -1.71
N GLU A 202 -13.36 -10.41 -0.99
CA GLU A 202 -13.39 -10.12 0.45
C GLU A 202 -13.96 -8.74 0.76
N ILE A 203 -13.64 -7.73 -0.05
CA ILE A 203 -14.24 -6.39 0.06
C ILE A 203 -15.76 -6.47 -0.20
N ASP A 204 -16.22 -7.24 -1.21
CA ASP A 204 -17.65 -7.43 -1.46
C ASP A 204 -18.36 -8.05 -0.27
N LYS A 205 -17.76 -9.07 0.33
CA LYS A 205 -18.27 -9.69 1.55
C LYS A 205 -18.29 -8.69 2.72
N LEU A 206 -17.25 -7.89 2.90
CA LEU A 206 -17.19 -6.84 3.92
C LEU A 206 -18.34 -5.85 3.76
N ILE A 207 -18.62 -5.40 2.53
CA ILE A 207 -19.76 -4.49 2.25
C ILE A 207 -21.08 -5.10 2.72
N ILE A 208 -21.33 -6.36 2.37
CA ILE A 208 -22.54 -7.07 2.78
C ILE A 208 -22.61 -7.21 4.31
N ASP A 209 -21.50 -7.60 4.93
CA ASP A 209 -21.40 -7.76 6.39
C ASP A 209 -21.68 -6.44 7.13
N VAL A 210 -21.14 -5.33 6.64
CA VAL A 210 -21.39 -4.01 7.24
C VAL A 210 -22.86 -3.62 7.08
N ILE A 211 -23.42 -3.74 5.87
CA ILE A 211 -24.83 -3.40 5.61
C ILE A 211 -25.77 -4.20 6.51
N THR A 212 -25.49 -5.47 6.74
CA THR A 212 -26.37 -6.38 7.51
C THR A 212 -26.21 -6.26 9.02
N LYS A 213 -25.01 -5.86 9.50
CA LYS A 213 -24.71 -5.82 10.94
C LYS A 213 -24.80 -4.41 11.56
N THR A 214 -24.74 -3.37 10.74
CA THR A 214 -24.80 -2.00 11.25
C THR A 214 -26.22 -1.61 11.65
N ASN A 215 -26.36 -1.15 12.88
CA ASN A 215 -27.62 -0.55 13.33
C ASN A 215 -27.66 0.92 12.87
N LYS A 216 -28.54 1.22 11.91
CA LYS A 216 -28.71 2.56 11.33
C LYS A 216 -29.52 3.52 12.18
N ASP A 217 -30.21 2.98 13.23
CA ASP A 217 -31.03 3.80 14.14
C ASP A 217 -30.18 4.44 15.25
N LEU A 218 -28.89 4.09 15.33
CA LEU A 218 -27.98 4.67 16.29
C LEU A 218 -27.28 5.89 15.72
N ASN A 219 -27.15 6.90 16.58
CA ASN A 219 -26.33 8.06 16.34
C ASN A 219 -24.92 7.82 16.88
N TYR A 220 -23.91 8.29 16.17
CA TYR A 220 -22.52 8.12 16.55
C TYR A 220 -21.84 9.47 16.72
N VAL A 221 -20.90 9.56 17.65
CA VAL A 221 -19.91 10.62 17.73
C VAL A 221 -18.55 9.97 17.62
N VAL A 222 -17.68 10.52 16.77
CA VAL A 222 -16.35 9.97 16.52
C VAL A 222 -15.29 10.84 17.19
N PHE A 223 -14.13 10.26 17.49
CA PHE A 223 -13.04 11.02 18.07
C PHE A 223 -12.42 11.99 17.05
N HIS A 224 -12.18 11.52 15.83
CA HIS A 224 -11.57 12.27 14.73
C HIS A 224 -12.47 12.21 13.50
N ASP A 225 -12.61 13.32 12.77
CA ASP A 225 -13.39 13.37 11.52
C ASP A 225 -12.63 12.70 10.37
N ALA A 226 -12.66 11.37 10.37
CA ALA A 226 -12.04 10.53 9.34
C ALA A 226 -13.07 9.68 8.59
N TYR A 227 -14.31 9.61 9.07
CA TYR A 227 -15.24 8.55 8.68
C TYR A 227 -16.25 8.97 7.60
N GLN A 228 -16.09 10.16 7.00
CA GLN A 228 -17.05 10.72 6.03
C GLN A 228 -17.34 9.77 4.86
N TYR A 229 -16.30 9.10 4.32
CA TYR A 229 -16.45 8.12 3.26
C TYR A 229 -17.24 6.87 3.67
N TYR A 230 -16.97 6.37 4.88
CA TYR A 230 -17.67 5.22 5.45
C TYR A 230 -19.13 5.56 5.75
N GLU A 231 -19.38 6.71 6.35
CA GLU A 231 -20.70 7.27 6.62
C GLU A 231 -21.55 7.36 5.36
N ASN A 232 -21.02 7.99 4.32
CA ASN A 232 -21.72 8.12 3.04
C ASN A 232 -21.98 6.75 2.37
N ARG A 233 -21.02 5.84 2.45
CA ARG A 233 -21.15 4.51 1.82
C ARG A 233 -22.23 3.67 2.47
N PHE A 234 -22.34 3.72 3.77
CA PHE A 234 -23.22 2.83 4.54
C PHE A 234 -24.46 3.52 5.11
N ASN A 235 -24.63 4.80 4.83
CA ASN A 235 -25.71 5.63 5.38
C ASN A 235 -25.78 5.51 6.91
N ILE A 236 -24.67 5.83 7.56
CA ILE A 236 -24.51 5.85 9.02
C ILE A 236 -24.63 7.28 9.50
N ASN A 237 -25.36 7.51 10.59
CA ASN A 237 -25.53 8.84 11.13
C ASN A 237 -24.43 9.17 12.14
N ILE A 238 -23.47 9.99 11.72
CA ILE A 238 -22.44 10.56 12.60
C ILE A 238 -22.81 12.02 12.87
N LEU A 239 -23.12 12.31 14.14
CA LEU A 239 -23.56 13.65 14.57
C LEU A 239 -22.42 14.65 14.63
N GLY A 240 -21.19 14.18 14.87
CA GLY A 240 -20.03 15.03 14.96
C GLY A 240 -18.75 14.31 15.34
N ALA A 241 -17.64 15.05 15.35
CA ALA A 241 -16.33 14.62 15.77
C ALA A 241 -15.82 15.44 16.96
N ILE A 242 -15.15 14.79 17.91
CA ILE A 242 -14.52 15.47 19.05
C ILE A 242 -13.42 16.42 18.56
N THR A 243 -12.70 16.02 17.53
CA THR A 243 -11.71 16.87 16.88
C THR A 243 -11.73 16.67 15.36
N VAL A 244 -11.49 17.75 14.62
CA VAL A 244 -11.27 17.68 13.17
C VAL A 244 -9.88 17.17 12.85
N ASN A 245 -8.90 17.49 13.72
CA ASN A 245 -7.52 17.05 13.60
C ASN A 245 -7.12 16.25 14.85
N SER A 246 -6.71 14.99 14.67
CA SER A 246 -6.30 14.09 15.76
C SER A 246 -5.11 14.59 16.60
N ASP A 247 -4.34 15.54 16.08
CA ASP A 247 -3.16 16.10 16.76
C ASP A 247 -3.50 17.31 17.66
N VAL A 248 -4.76 17.79 17.59
CA VAL A 248 -5.23 18.94 18.38
C VAL A 248 -6.21 18.45 19.44
N MET A 249 -5.93 18.75 20.70
CA MET A 249 -6.88 18.46 21.80
C MET A 249 -8.10 19.35 21.67
N PRO A 250 -9.33 18.80 21.84
CA PRO A 250 -10.55 19.56 21.74
C PRO A 250 -10.62 20.63 22.84
N GLY A 251 -11.10 21.82 22.48
CA GLY A 251 -11.36 22.89 23.42
C GLY A 251 -12.58 22.60 24.33
N ALA A 252 -12.68 23.35 25.45
CA ALA A 252 -13.81 23.18 26.36
C ALA A 252 -15.16 23.48 25.72
N GLU A 253 -15.20 24.44 24.79
CA GLU A 253 -16.40 24.83 24.02
C GLU A 253 -16.84 23.69 23.12
N GLN A 254 -15.94 23.10 22.32
CA GLN A 254 -16.21 21.93 21.49
C GLN A 254 -16.77 20.76 22.31
N MET A 255 -16.17 20.50 23.47
CA MET A 255 -16.66 19.45 24.37
C MET A 255 -18.04 19.76 24.95
N HIS A 256 -18.36 21.04 25.16
CA HIS A 256 -19.69 21.46 25.58
C HIS A 256 -20.71 21.24 24.47
N GLU A 257 -20.45 21.68 23.24
CA GLU A 257 -21.31 21.51 22.08
C GLU A 257 -21.62 20.03 21.81
N ILE A 258 -20.59 19.16 21.81
CA ILE A 258 -20.75 17.71 21.63
C ILE A 258 -21.66 17.11 22.71
N ARG A 259 -21.54 17.55 23.97
CA ARG A 259 -22.42 17.10 25.05
C ARG A 259 -23.89 17.53 24.89
N GLN A 260 -24.18 18.53 24.06
CA GLN A 260 -25.54 18.96 23.78
C GLN A 260 -26.24 18.08 22.72
N ILE A 261 -25.49 17.37 21.91
CA ILE A 261 -26.01 16.52 20.80
C ILE A 261 -26.05 15.03 21.15
N ILE A 262 -25.45 14.63 22.26
CA ILE A 262 -25.49 13.27 22.82
C ILE A 262 -26.64 13.18 23.82
#